data_fd47fefb77b3554afb49a2483b98c837
#
_entry.id   fd47fefb77b3554afb49a2483b98c837
#
_cell.length_a   1.000
_cell.length_b   1.000
_cell.length_c   1.000
_cell.angle_alpha   90.00
_cell.angle_beta   90.00
_cell.angle_gamma   90.00
#
_symmetry.space_group_name_H-M   'P 1'
#
loop_
_entity.id
_entity.type
_entity.pdbx_description
1 polymer ?
#
loop_
_entity_poly.entity_id
_entity_poly.type
_entity_poly.pdbx_seq_one_letter_code
_entity_poly.pdbx_strand_id
1 'polypeptide(L)'
;MRNVLTLVLIAWTSLIQPSLAQIVDGNRAYKECEADDKTAINYFIAGVIDTATNDKAALLTKSLQYSVNTSPVPPDLTKNILKEMRSFCLSQPLDAEQIRDAVCGYLKSNSKSRNMSAARLTVEALQSAYPCKSG
;
A
#
# COMPACT_ATOMS: atom_id res chain seq x y z
N MET A 1 27.64 5.65 52.79
CA MET A 1 27.15 4.65 51.82
C MET A 1 25.67 4.92 51.45
N ARG A 2 25.30 6.17 51.06
CA ARG A 2 23.87 6.54 50.83
C ARG A 2 23.63 7.29 49.54
N ASN A 3 24.62 7.32 48.63
CA ASN A 3 24.53 8.10 47.37
C ASN A 3 24.72 7.25 46.08
N VAL A 4 24.75 5.92 46.18
CA VAL A 4 24.94 5.06 45.00
C VAL A 4 23.61 4.51 44.45
N LEU A 5 22.53 4.55 45.25
CA LEU A 5 21.22 3.98 44.84
C LEU A 5 20.39 4.94 43.95
N THR A 6 20.69 6.23 43.93
CA THR A 6 19.90 7.23 43.22
C THR A 6 20.29 7.38 41.75
N LEU A 7 21.42 6.87 41.30
CA LEU A 7 21.94 7.01 39.94
C LEU A 7 21.51 5.87 38.99
N VAL A 8 20.94 4.78 39.49
CA VAL A 8 20.55 3.63 38.65
C VAL A 8 19.14 3.75 38.08
N LEU A 9 18.30 4.63 38.61
CA LEU A 9 16.89 4.78 38.18
C LEU A 9 16.66 5.73 37.00
N ILE A 10 17.67 6.52 36.59
CA ILE A 10 17.53 7.49 35.50
C ILE A 10 17.90 6.91 34.13
N ALA A 11 18.53 5.75 34.07
CA ALA A 11 19.03 5.16 32.82
C ALA A 11 18.01 4.30 32.03
N TRP A 12 16.81 4.08 32.53
CA TRP A 12 15.83 3.19 31.89
C TRP A 12 14.63 3.84 31.20
N THR A 13 14.57 5.17 31.17
CA THR A 13 13.44 5.89 30.53
C THR A 13 13.68 6.34 29.09
N SER A 14 14.82 5.99 28.49
CA SER A 14 15.21 6.56 27.17
C SER A 14 14.95 5.66 25.96
N LEU A 15 14.29 4.50 26.09
CA LEU A 15 14.18 3.55 24.98
C LEU A 15 12.76 3.27 24.45
N ILE A 16 11.77 4.07 24.83
CA ILE A 16 10.48 4.02 24.16
C ILE A 16 10.40 5.22 23.23
N GLN A 17 11.17 5.19 22.16
CA GLN A 17 10.84 6.02 21.00
C GLN A 17 9.64 5.37 20.32
N PRO A 18 8.48 6.04 20.23
CA PRO A 18 7.43 5.57 19.36
C PRO A 18 8.03 5.56 17.94
N SER A 19 8.24 4.38 17.38
CA SER A 19 8.46 4.25 15.95
C SER A 19 7.18 4.69 15.28
N LEU A 20 7.04 5.98 15.03
CA LEU A 20 6.04 6.47 14.08
C LEU A 20 6.38 5.77 12.77
N ALA A 21 5.57 4.79 12.41
CA ALA A 21 5.63 4.19 11.09
C ALA A 21 5.50 5.34 10.10
N GLN A 22 6.63 5.74 9.54
CA GLN A 22 6.70 6.92 8.69
C GLN A 22 5.99 6.55 7.40
N ILE A 23 4.74 6.99 7.28
CA ILE A 23 3.95 6.79 6.07
C ILE A 23 4.73 7.44 4.92
N VAL A 24 5.15 6.64 3.95
CA VAL A 24 5.85 7.12 2.77
C VAL A 24 4.85 7.90 1.91
N ASP A 25 5.10 9.19 1.71
CA ASP A 25 4.31 10.02 0.81
C ASP A 25 4.81 9.93 -0.64
N GLY A 26 4.01 10.47 -1.57
CA GLY A 26 4.34 10.45 -2.99
C GLY A 26 5.59 11.26 -3.34
N ASN A 27 5.98 12.30 -2.56
CA ASN A 27 7.22 13.04 -2.82
C ASN A 27 8.44 12.16 -2.55
N ARG A 28 8.41 11.38 -1.47
CA ARG A 28 9.47 10.44 -1.16
C ARG A 28 9.54 9.33 -2.20
N ALA A 29 8.39 8.73 -2.58
CA ALA A 29 8.35 7.73 -3.63
C ALA A 29 8.87 8.27 -4.97
N TYR A 30 8.51 9.51 -5.33
CA TYR A 30 9.00 10.15 -6.55
C TYR A 30 10.53 10.35 -6.51
N LYS A 31 11.09 10.73 -5.36
CA LYS A 31 12.54 10.83 -5.19
C LYS A 31 13.25 9.49 -5.45
N GLU A 32 12.66 8.38 -5.00
CA GLU A 32 13.18 7.03 -5.29
C GLU A 32 13.03 6.67 -6.79
N CYS A 33 12.01 7.22 -7.47
CA CYS A 33 11.89 7.10 -8.92
C CYS A 33 13.01 7.82 -9.69
N GLU A 34 13.52 8.91 -9.16
CA GLU A 34 14.60 9.71 -9.79
C GLU A 34 16.01 9.21 -9.40
N ALA A 35 16.13 8.36 -8.36
CA ALA A 35 17.40 7.81 -7.93
C ALA A 35 18.02 6.89 -9.00
N ASP A 36 19.35 6.76 -9.04
CA ASP A 36 20.02 5.83 -9.96
C ASP A 36 19.72 4.38 -9.62
N ASP A 37 19.73 4.04 -8.32
CA ASP A 37 19.32 2.73 -7.82
C ASP A 37 17.82 2.66 -7.65
N LYS A 38 17.16 1.82 -8.44
CA LYS A 38 15.69 1.61 -8.44
C LYS A 38 15.23 0.54 -7.44
N THR A 39 16.14 -0.03 -6.66
CA THR A 39 15.83 -1.14 -5.75
C THR A 39 14.74 -0.77 -4.75
N ALA A 40 14.84 0.38 -4.11
CA ALA A 40 13.87 0.81 -3.09
C ALA A 40 12.47 0.99 -3.66
N ILE A 41 12.33 1.65 -4.80
CA ILE A 41 11.02 1.87 -5.43
C ILE A 41 10.43 0.56 -5.95
N ASN A 42 11.24 -0.36 -6.50
CA ASN A 42 10.77 -1.65 -6.97
C ASN A 42 10.20 -2.49 -5.81
N TYR A 43 10.89 -2.57 -4.68
CA TYR A 43 10.38 -3.29 -3.50
C TYR A 43 9.14 -2.63 -2.91
N PHE A 44 9.09 -1.30 -2.87
CA PHE A 44 7.91 -0.58 -2.41
C PHE A 44 6.69 -0.90 -3.27
N ILE A 45 6.80 -0.81 -4.59
CA ILE A 45 5.71 -1.11 -5.53
C ILE A 45 5.28 -2.57 -5.39
N ALA A 46 6.23 -3.52 -5.34
CA ALA A 46 5.93 -4.93 -5.14
C ALA A 46 5.13 -5.18 -3.85
N GLY A 47 5.51 -4.55 -2.74
CA GLY A 47 4.78 -4.63 -1.47
C GLY A 47 3.36 -4.08 -1.56
N VAL A 48 3.15 -2.98 -2.27
CA VAL A 48 1.80 -2.42 -2.49
C VAL A 48 0.94 -3.37 -3.31
N ILE A 49 1.49 -3.97 -4.37
CA ILE A 49 0.78 -4.94 -5.23
C ILE A 49 0.40 -6.18 -4.42
N ASP A 50 1.34 -6.72 -3.65
CA ASP A 50 1.13 -7.90 -2.81
C ASP A 50 0.02 -7.66 -1.79
N THR A 51 0.08 -6.54 -1.07
CA THR A 51 -0.95 -6.15 -0.10
C THR A 51 -2.32 -5.99 -0.76
N ALA A 52 -2.39 -5.26 -1.88
CA ALA A 52 -3.65 -5.05 -2.60
C ALA A 52 -4.26 -6.36 -3.12
N THR A 53 -3.43 -7.35 -3.46
CA THR A 53 -3.89 -8.68 -3.92
C THR A 53 -4.37 -9.54 -2.76
N ASN A 54 -3.66 -9.54 -1.64
CA ASN A 54 -4.02 -10.32 -0.45
C ASN A 54 -5.27 -9.77 0.22
N ASP A 55 -5.44 -8.45 0.31
CA ASP A 55 -6.64 -7.83 0.85
C ASP A 55 -7.89 -8.20 0.05
N LYS A 56 -7.79 -8.29 -1.27
CA LYS A 56 -8.89 -8.79 -2.13
C LYS A 56 -9.26 -10.22 -1.79
N ALA A 57 -8.31 -11.11 -1.65
CA ALA A 57 -8.55 -12.51 -1.27
C ALA A 57 -9.20 -12.61 0.12
N ALA A 58 -8.75 -11.82 1.08
CA ALA A 58 -9.31 -11.79 2.43
C ALA A 58 -10.75 -11.28 2.46
N LEU A 59 -11.07 -10.23 1.69
CA LEU A 59 -12.42 -9.70 1.56
C LEU A 59 -13.37 -10.71 0.89
N LEU A 60 -12.91 -11.39 -0.17
CA LEU A 60 -13.69 -12.45 -0.81
C LEU A 60 -13.99 -13.59 0.15
N THR A 61 -12.99 -14.07 0.88
CA THR A 61 -13.16 -15.15 1.85
C THR A 61 -14.17 -14.75 2.94
N LYS A 62 -14.08 -13.54 3.49
CA LYS A 62 -15.01 -13.03 4.50
C LYS A 62 -16.43 -12.89 3.95
N SER A 63 -16.59 -12.40 2.72
CA SER A 63 -17.92 -12.25 2.11
C SER A 63 -18.59 -13.60 1.83
N LEU A 64 -17.81 -14.58 1.38
CA LEU A 64 -18.30 -15.97 1.18
C LEU A 64 -18.66 -16.62 2.52
N GLN A 65 -17.84 -16.45 3.56
CA GLN A 65 -18.10 -17.02 4.89
C GLN A 65 -19.34 -16.39 5.53
N TYR A 66 -19.56 -15.09 5.32
CA TYR A 66 -20.77 -14.41 5.79
C TYR A 66 -22.02 -14.94 5.08
N SER A 67 -21.97 -15.16 3.77
CA SER A 67 -23.11 -15.67 2.98
C SER A 67 -23.49 -17.13 3.30
N VAL A 68 -22.55 -17.94 3.76
CA VAL A 68 -22.82 -19.32 4.21
C VAL A 68 -23.53 -19.36 5.55
N ASN A 69 -23.31 -18.38 6.43
CA ASN A 69 -23.80 -18.39 7.81
C ASN A 69 -25.05 -17.53 8.06
N THR A 70 -25.44 -16.64 7.13
CA THR A 70 -26.49 -15.63 7.41
C THR A 70 -27.33 -15.36 6.21
N SER A 71 -28.14 -15.72 5.59
CA SER A 71 -28.92 -15.19 4.43
C SER A 71 -28.07 -14.68 3.26
N PRO A 72 -28.53 -14.78 2.03
CA PRO A 72 -27.77 -14.34 0.86
C PRO A 72 -27.38 -12.86 0.99
N VAL A 73 -26.10 -12.57 0.72
CA VAL A 73 -25.56 -11.21 0.72
C VAL A 73 -26.39 -10.35 -0.25
N PRO A 74 -26.85 -9.17 0.18
CA PRO A 74 -27.60 -8.29 -0.70
C PRO A 74 -26.83 -8.01 -2.00
N PRO A 75 -27.49 -8.06 -3.18
CA PRO A 75 -26.81 -7.85 -4.47
C PRO A 75 -26.04 -6.54 -4.56
N ASP A 76 -26.54 -5.49 -3.91
CA ASP A 76 -25.90 -4.17 -3.89
C ASP A 76 -24.62 -4.15 -3.06
N LEU A 77 -24.57 -4.89 -1.96
CA LEU A 77 -23.34 -5.02 -1.15
C LEU A 77 -22.28 -5.79 -1.94
N THR A 78 -22.65 -6.87 -2.62
CA THR A 78 -21.76 -7.64 -3.47
C THR A 78 -21.24 -6.78 -4.63
N LYS A 79 -22.09 -5.98 -5.28
CA LYS A 79 -21.68 -5.06 -6.35
C LYS A 79 -20.68 -4.01 -5.86
N ASN A 80 -20.93 -3.41 -4.70
CA ASN A 80 -20.04 -2.39 -4.14
C ASN A 80 -18.68 -2.98 -3.74
N ILE A 81 -18.67 -4.14 -3.09
CA ILE A 81 -17.44 -4.86 -2.75
C ILE A 81 -16.64 -5.19 -4.03
N LEU A 82 -17.30 -5.75 -5.06
CA LEU A 82 -16.65 -6.07 -6.32
C LEU A 82 -16.16 -4.84 -7.08
N LYS A 83 -16.84 -3.70 -6.97
CA LYS A 83 -16.41 -2.44 -7.58
C LYS A 83 -15.15 -1.89 -6.91
N GLU A 84 -15.10 -1.93 -5.58
CA GLU A 84 -13.90 -1.52 -4.84
C GLU A 84 -12.73 -2.51 -4.99
N MET A 85 -13.03 -3.79 -5.20
CA MET A 85 -12.03 -4.82 -5.47
C MET A 85 -11.41 -4.72 -6.87
N ARG A 86 -12.03 -4.00 -7.82
CA ARG A 86 -11.48 -3.76 -9.16
C ARG A 86 -10.45 -2.64 -9.16
N SER A 87 -9.35 -2.82 -8.43
CA SER A 87 -8.34 -1.77 -8.40
C SER A 87 -7.53 -1.73 -9.70
N PHE A 88 -6.96 -2.83 -10.14
CA PHE A 88 -6.20 -2.95 -11.39
C PHE A 88 -6.08 -4.42 -11.80
N CYS A 89 -5.85 -4.69 -13.09
CA CYS A 89 -5.73 -6.04 -13.62
C CYS A 89 -4.41 -6.21 -14.36
N LEU A 90 -3.49 -6.92 -13.73
CA LEU A 90 -2.25 -7.35 -14.37
C LEU A 90 -2.55 -8.64 -15.13
N SER A 91 -2.97 -8.53 -16.40
CA SER A 91 -3.44 -9.66 -17.21
C SER A 91 -2.32 -10.45 -17.90
N GLN A 92 -1.07 -10.01 -17.80
CA GLN A 92 0.10 -10.65 -18.39
C GLN A 92 1.28 -10.54 -17.41
N PRO A 93 2.31 -11.40 -17.54
CA PRO A 93 3.54 -11.20 -16.79
C PRO A 93 4.18 -9.88 -17.26
N LEU A 94 3.92 -8.81 -16.52
CA LEU A 94 4.54 -7.52 -16.75
C LEU A 94 5.94 -7.54 -16.15
N ASP A 95 6.88 -6.96 -16.86
CA ASP A 95 8.20 -6.69 -16.32
C ASP A 95 8.10 -5.66 -15.18
N ALA A 96 8.88 -5.87 -14.13
CA ALA A 96 8.97 -4.94 -13.01
C ALA A 96 9.30 -3.51 -13.47
N GLU A 97 10.06 -3.37 -14.55
CA GLU A 97 10.39 -2.09 -15.16
C GLU A 97 9.16 -1.37 -15.71
N GLN A 98 8.29 -2.06 -16.44
CA GLN A 98 7.06 -1.50 -16.98
C GLN A 98 6.10 -1.01 -15.87
N ILE A 99 6.00 -1.78 -14.80
CA ILE A 99 5.19 -1.43 -13.64
C ILE A 99 5.76 -0.18 -12.94
N ARG A 100 7.07 -0.15 -12.73
CA ARG A 100 7.76 1.01 -12.15
C ARG A 100 7.55 2.26 -13.00
N ASP A 101 7.73 2.15 -14.31
CA ASP A 101 7.60 3.27 -15.22
C ASP A 101 6.19 3.86 -15.22
N ALA A 102 5.16 3.01 -15.12
CA ALA A 102 3.78 3.46 -14.97
C ALA A 102 3.59 4.25 -13.66
N VAL A 103 4.11 3.75 -12.55
CA VAL A 103 4.01 4.43 -11.23
C VAL A 103 4.81 5.72 -11.22
N CYS A 104 6.06 5.69 -11.66
CA CYS A 104 6.93 6.87 -11.68
C CYS A 104 6.43 7.94 -12.64
N GLY A 105 5.91 7.55 -13.80
CA GLY A 105 5.27 8.45 -14.76
C GLY A 105 4.02 9.13 -14.17
N TYR A 106 3.19 8.37 -13.46
CA TYR A 106 2.02 8.91 -12.75
C TYR A 106 2.43 9.92 -11.67
N LEU A 107 3.40 9.58 -10.83
CA LEU A 107 3.92 10.49 -9.81
C LEU A 107 4.52 11.76 -10.41
N LYS A 108 5.20 11.65 -11.55
CA LYS A 108 5.75 12.80 -12.28
C LYS A 108 4.65 13.75 -12.74
N SER A 109 3.60 13.20 -13.34
CA SER A 109 2.48 13.99 -13.91
C SER A 109 1.55 14.58 -12.85
N ASN A 110 1.48 13.98 -11.65
CA ASN A 110 0.57 14.37 -10.57
C ASN A 110 1.28 15.02 -9.38
N SER A 111 2.15 15.99 -9.65
CA SER A 111 2.98 16.65 -8.63
C SER A 111 2.20 17.25 -7.45
N LYS A 112 0.98 17.76 -7.71
CA LYS A 112 0.11 18.35 -6.69
C LYS A 112 -0.44 17.34 -5.67
N SER A 113 -0.50 16.07 -6.04
CA SER A 113 -1.03 14.99 -5.20
C SER A 113 0.05 14.23 -4.42
N ARG A 114 1.33 14.57 -4.61
CA ARG A 114 2.45 13.83 -3.99
C ARG A 114 2.53 13.95 -2.46
N ASN A 115 1.77 14.84 -1.84
CA ASN A 115 1.61 14.89 -0.39
C ASN A 115 0.71 13.77 0.17
N MET A 116 0.04 13.01 -0.71
CA MET A 116 -0.77 11.86 -0.33
C MET A 116 0.11 10.61 -0.11
N SER A 117 -0.46 9.58 0.49
CA SER A 117 0.19 8.29 0.68
C SER A 117 0.73 7.72 -0.64
N ALA A 118 2.00 7.33 -0.68
CA ALA A 118 2.61 6.72 -1.85
C ALA A 118 1.91 5.41 -2.26
N ALA A 119 1.45 4.61 -1.29
CA ALA A 119 0.71 3.38 -1.57
C ALA A 119 -0.59 3.66 -2.32
N ARG A 120 -1.34 4.69 -1.90
CA ARG A 120 -2.56 5.12 -2.61
C ARG A 120 -2.25 5.58 -4.03
N LEU A 121 -1.24 6.43 -4.21
CA LEU A 121 -0.85 6.93 -5.53
C LEU A 121 -0.34 5.81 -6.43
N THR A 122 0.32 4.80 -5.87
CA THR A 122 0.73 3.59 -6.61
C THR A 122 -0.49 2.82 -7.11
N VAL A 123 -1.50 2.61 -6.28
CA VAL A 123 -2.75 1.95 -6.71
C VAL A 123 -3.46 2.77 -7.80
N GLU A 124 -3.58 4.09 -7.64
CA GLU A 124 -4.18 4.99 -8.66
C GLU A 124 -3.40 4.94 -9.98
N ALA A 125 -2.08 4.90 -9.94
CA ALA A 125 -1.23 4.75 -11.12
C ALA A 125 -1.50 3.43 -11.84
N LEU A 126 -1.56 2.33 -11.09
CA LEU A 126 -1.82 1.00 -11.64
C LEU A 126 -3.25 0.86 -12.19
N GLN A 127 -4.23 1.48 -11.53
CA GLN A 127 -5.61 1.56 -12.05
C GLN A 127 -5.68 2.29 -13.38
N SER A 128 -4.92 3.38 -13.51
CA SER A 128 -4.87 4.18 -14.73
C SER A 128 -4.17 3.45 -15.88
N ALA A 129 -3.05 2.79 -15.58
CA ALA A 129 -2.23 2.10 -16.59
C ALA A 129 -2.79 0.72 -16.98
N TYR A 130 -3.41 0.01 -16.03
CA TYR A 130 -3.87 -1.37 -16.18
C TYR A 130 -5.33 -1.53 -15.71
N PRO A 131 -6.28 -0.82 -16.31
CA PRO A 131 -7.68 -0.92 -15.92
C PRO A 131 -8.22 -2.33 -16.18
N CYS A 132 -9.03 -2.84 -15.24
CA CYS A 132 -9.76 -4.07 -15.49
C CYS A 132 -10.84 -3.83 -16.56
N LYS A 133 -10.84 -4.65 -17.61
CA LYS A 133 -11.92 -4.62 -18.60
C LYS A 133 -13.23 -5.01 -17.90
N SER A 134 -14.24 -4.16 -18.02
CA SER A 134 -15.61 -4.53 -17.66
C SER A 134 -16.05 -5.59 -18.65
N GLY A 135 -16.20 -6.83 -18.17
CA GLY A 135 -16.86 -7.88 -18.94
C GLY A 135 -18.35 -7.60 -19.05
#